data_aab08ff4452f74a5d586f53c6aeddac0
#
_entry.id   aab08ff4452f74a5d586f53c6aeddac0
#
_cell.length_a   1.000
_cell.length_b   1.000
_cell.length_c   1.000
_cell.angle_alpha   90.00
_cell.angle_beta   90.00
_cell.angle_gamma   90.00
#
_symmetry.space_group_name_H-M   'P 1'
#
loop_
_entity.id
_entity.type
_entity.pdbx_description
1 polymer ?
#
loop_
_entity_poly.entity_id
_entity_poly.type
_entity_poly.pdbx_seq_one_letter_code
_entity_poly.pdbx_strand_id
1 'polypeptide(L)'
;MEPQETENLLLPQEILLSAGVHIGTRIKTKDMEPYIFKVRPDGLFILDVEKMNAKIKVAARFLARQELSRVAVASSKRYGRTPVQKFCELTGAVPYLGRFTSGTFTNPLLPSYFEPIALVVTDPLADRQAVDEAM
;
A
#
# COMPACT_ATOMS: atom_id res chain seq x y z
N MET A 1 -11.70 25.12 5.84
CA MET A 1 -12.11 23.79 5.41
C MET A 1 -13.60 23.61 5.70
N GLU A 2 -14.40 23.40 4.69
CA GLU A 2 -15.83 23.27 4.88
C GLU A 2 -16.17 21.94 5.59
N PRO A 3 -17.19 21.92 6.50
CA PRO A 3 -17.53 20.71 7.25
C PRO A 3 -17.87 19.51 6.38
N GLN A 4 -18.33 19.74 5.14
CA GLN A 4 -18.72 18.69 4.21
C GLN A 4 -17.54 17.88 3.64
N GLU A 5 -16.34 18.49 3.62
CA GLU A 5 -15.15 17.78 3.12
C GLU A 5 -14.60 16.78 4.14
N THR A 6 -14.76 17.07 5.43
CA THR A 6 -14.32 16.18 6.50
C THR A 6 -15.21 14.94 6.63
N GLU A 7 -16.49 15.03 6.29
CA GLU A 7 -17.40 13.89 6.36
C GLU A 7 -17.13 12.83 5.28
N ASN A 8 -16.46 13.21 4.20
CA ASN A 8 -16.13 12.30 3.10
C ASN A 8 -14.78 11.62 3.23
N LEU A 9 -14.00 11.93 4.26
CA LEU A 9 -12.72 11.29 4.50
C LEU A 9 -12.92 9.90 5.11
N LEU A 10 -12.23 8.90 4.56
CA LEU A 10 -12.26 7.55 5.11
C LEU A 10 -11.61 7.49 6.49
N LEU A 11 -10.55 8.28 6.67
CA LEU A 11 -9.83 8.40 7.94
C LEU A 11 -9.70 9.87 8.31
N PRO A 12 -9.83 10.22 9.60
CA PRO A 12 -9.63 11.60 10.06
C PRO A 12 -8.21 12.08 9.75
N GLN A 13 -8.10 13.28 9.21
CA GLN A 13 -6.81 13.87 8.85
C GLN A 13 -5.88 13.99 10.06
N GLU A 14 -6.43 14.31 11.23
CA GLU A 14 -5.65 14.44 12.48
C GLU A 14 -4.98 13.13 12.87
N ILE A 15 -5.67 11.99 12.70
CA ILE A 15 -5.11 10.67 12.98
C ILE A 15 -3.98 10.36 12.02
N LEU A 16 -4.16 10.66 10.73
CA LEU A 16 -3.13 10.43 9.72
C LEU A 16 -1.89 11.28 9.99
N LEU A 17 -2.06 12.55 10.34
CA LEU A 17 -0.95 13.43 10.67
C LEU A 17 -0.21 13.01 11.94
N SER A 18 -0.94 12.60 12.97
CA SER A 18 -0.32 12.12 14.21
C SER A 18 0.44 10.80 14.03
N ALA A 19 0.00 9.95 13.12
CA ALA A 19 0.71 8.72 12.78
C ALA A 19 1.94 8.94 11.90
N GLY A 20 2.13 10.15 11.36
CA GLY A 20 3.29 10.48 10.53
C GLY A 20 3.23 9.95 9.11
N VAL A 21 2.06 9.59 8.59
CA VAL A 21 1.92 9.02 7.24
C VAL A 21 2.23 10.04 6.14
N HIS A 22 2.25 11.33 6.46
CA HIS A 22 2.60 12.40 5.53
C HIS A 22 4.11 12.55 5.32
N ILE A 23 4.93 11.96 6.20
CA ILE A 23 6.39 12.06 6.12
C ILE A 23 6.90 11.04 5.12
N GLY A 24 7.51 11.53 4.05
CA GLY A 24 8.11 10.69 3.02
C GLY A 24 9.60 10.48 3.22
N THR A 25 10.30 10.31 2.12
CA THR A 25 11.77 10.14 2.08
C THR A 25 12.41 11.27 1.29
N ARG A 26 13.71 11.23 1.14
CA ARG A 26 14.47 12.17 0.30
C ARG A 26 14.48 11.79 -1.17
N ILE A 27 13.94 10.61 -1.49
CA ILE A 27 13.87 10.07 -2.85
C ILE A 27 12.41 10.06 -3.29
N LYS A 28 12.15 10.47 -4.52
CA LYS A 28 10.82 10.41 -5.12
C LYS A 28 10.87 9.67 -6.45
N THR A 29 9.76 9.08 -6.84
CA THR A 29 9.55 8.60 -8.20
C THR A 29 8.70 9.61 -8.97
N LYS A 30 8.79 9.58 -10.28
CA LYS A 30 8.02 10.47 -11.15
C LYS A 30 6.51 10.27 -10.96
N ASP A 31 6.09 9.03 -10.73
CA ASP A 31 4.69 8.69 -10.52
C ASP A 31 4.12 9.24 -9.21
N MET A 32 4.98 9.49 -8.23
CA MET A 32 4.57 10.03 -6.93
C MET A 32 4.53 11.56 -6.89
N GLU A 33 5.05 12.25 -7.89
CA GLU A 33 5.08 13.72 -7.90
C GLU A 33 3.69 14.36 -7.66
N PRO A 34 2.59 13.87 -8.24
CA PRO A 34 1.26 14.46 -8.01
C PRO A 34 0.78 14.36 -6.55
N TYR A 35 1.38 13.47 -5.76
CA TYR A 35 0.99 13.22 -4.36
C TYR A 35 1.90 13.91 -3.36
N ILE A 36 2.92 14.64 -3.83
CA ILE A 36 3.85 15.38 -2.98
C ILE A 36 3.31 16.79 -2.76
N PHE A 37 3.12 17.17 -1.49
CA PHE A 37 2.62 18.47 -1.11
C PHE A 37 3.73 19.54 -1.11
N LYS A 38 4.85 19.22 -0.45
CA LYS A 38 6.00 20.13 -0.35
C LYS A 38 7.27 19.37 -0.01
N VAL A 39 8.41 20.06 -0.10
CA VAL A 39 9.73 19.55 0.30
C VAL A 39 10.19 20.34 1.53
N ARG A 40 10.57 19.65 2.60
CA ARG A 40 11.15 20.27 3.79
C ARG A 40 12.57 20.81 3.49
N PRO A 41 13.06 21.79 4.27
CA PRO A 41 14.42 22.29 4.09
C PRO A 41 15.53 21.25 4.20
N ASP A 42 15.28 20.15 4.94
CA ASP A 42 16.21 19.01 5.06
C ASP A 42 16.12 18.02 3.88
N GLY A 43 15.30 18.30 2.89
CA GLY A 43 15.15 17.48 1.69
C GLY A 43 14.10 16.39 1.76
N LEU A 44 13.38 16.25 2.89
CA LEU A 44 12.29 15.29 3.01
C LEU A 44 11.05 15.75 2.26
N PHE A 45 10.47 14.85 1.48
CA PHE A 45 9.21 15.10 0.80
C PHE A 45 8.04 14.90 1.76
N ILE A 46 7.08 15.81 1.74
CA ILE A 46 5.86 15.72 2.53
C ILE A 46 4.71 15.37 1.59
N LEU A 47 4.03 14.27 1.90
CA LEU A 47 2.93 13.78 1.07
C LEU A 47 1.65 14.58 1.33
N ASP A 48 0.81 14.67 0.31
CA ASP A 48 -0.49 15.31 0.40
C ASP A 48 -1.50 14.34 1.01
N VAL A 49 -1.90 14.59 2.25
CA VAL A 49 -2.81 13.72 3.02
C VAL A 49 -4.20 13.68 2.39
N GLU A 50 -4.67 14.77 1.82
CA GLU A 50 -6.00 14.80 1.18
C GLU A 50 -6.03 13.89 -0.05
N LYS A 51 -5.01 13.97 -0.90
CA LYS A 51 -4.88 13.07 -2.06
C LYS A 51 -4.68 11.63 -1.65
N MET A 52 -3.91 11.40 -0.59
CA MET A 52 -3.72 10.06 -0.02
C MET A 52 -5.05 9.47 0.43
N ASN A 53 -5.85 10.23 1.17
CA ASN A 53 -7.17 9.81 1.63
C ASN A 53 -8.10 9.46 0.46
N ALA A 54 -8.10 10.29 -0.58
CA ALA A 54 -8.89 10.04 -1.78
C ALA A 54 -8.48 8.72 -2.45
N LYS A 55 -7.19 8.44 -2.53
CA LYS A 55 -6.68 7.19 -3.13
C LYS A 55 -6.91 5.96 -2.26
N ILE A 56 -6.84 6.10 -0.93
CA ILE A 56 -7.21 5.02 0.00
C ILE A 56 -8.67 4.62 -0.23
N LYS A 57 -9.55 5.59 -0.40
CA LYS A 57 -10.96 5.34 -0.68
C LYS A 57 -11.18 4.59 -1.99
N VAL A 58 -10.46 4.98 -3.05
CA VAL A 58 -10.49 4.29 -4.34
C VAL A 58 -9.98 2.86 -4.21
N ALA A 59 -8.85 2.66 -3.53
CA ALA A 59 -8.29 1.34 -3.30
C ALA A 59 -9.20 0.44 -2.48
N ALA A 60 -9.84 0.99 -1.44
CA ALA A 60 -10.78 0.25 -0.61
C ALA A 60 -11.99 -0.22 -1.42
N ARG A 61 -12.52 0.63 -2.29
CA ARG A 61 -13.63 0.26 -3.18
C ARG A 61 -13.23 -0.82 -4.17
N PHE A 62 -12.04 -0.72 -4.74
CA PHE A 62 -11.51 -1.74 -5.66
C PHE A 62 -11.38 -3.09 -4.97
N LEU A 63 -10.77 -3.12 -3.78
CA LEU A 63 -10.55 -4.37 -3.04
C LEU A 63 -11.85 -4.96 -2.51
N ALA A 64 -12.83 -4.14 -2.15
CA ALA A 64 -14.13 -4.61 -1.66
C ALA A 64 -14.90 -5.42 -2.71
N ARG A 65 -14.62 -5.22 -3.98
CA ARG A 65 -15.24 -5.97 -5.08
C ARG A 65 -14.55 -7.30 -5.37
N GLN A 66 -13.39 -7.54 -4.76
CA GLN A 66 -12.61 -8.76 -4.99
C GLN A 66 -12.92 -9.79 -3.92
N GLU A 67 -12.69 -11.07 -4.26
CA GLU A 67 -12.68 -12.14 -3.27
C GLU A 67 -11.38 -12.05 -2.47
N LEU A 68 -11.46 -11.58 -1.23
CA LEU A 68 -10.27 -11.23 -0.43
C LEU A 68 -9.37 -12.42 -0.14
N SER A 69 -9.91 -13.63 -0.08
CA SER A 69 -9.10 -14.84 0.05
C SER A 69 -8.15 -15.08 -1.13
N ARG A 70 -8.38 -14.40 -2.25
CA ARG A 70 -7.55 -14.48 -3.46
C ARG A 70 -6.75 -13.20 -3.71
N VAL A 71 -6.73 -12.29 -2.76
CA VAL A 71 -5.91 -11.07 -2.79
C VAL A 71 -4.60 -11.34 -2.06
N ALA A 72 -3.47 -11.05 -2.72
CA ALA A 72 -2.14 -11.14 -2.11
C ALA A 72 -1.70 -9.75 -1.64
N VAL A 73 -1.07 -9.70 -0.47
CA VAL A 73 -0.48 -8.46 0.07
C VAL A 73 0.99 -8.71 0.36
N ALA A 74 1.88 -7.99 -0.31
CA ALA A 74 3.31 -8.20 -0.20
C ALA A 74 4.01 -7.02 0.48
N SER A 75 4.94 -7.32 1.38
CA SER A 75 5.85 -6.35 1.99
C SER A 75 7.17 -7.01 2.31
N SER A 76 8.24 -6.58 1.65
CA SER A 76 9.60 -7.01 1.99
C SER A 76 10.21 -6.15 3.10
N LYS A 77 9.71 -4.93 3.30
CA LYS A 77 10.21 -4.03 4.32
C LYS A 77 9.75 -4.41 5.71
N ARG A 78 10.66 -4.27 6.68
CA ARG A 78 10.41 -4.64 8.08
C ARG A 78 9.21 -3.89 8.68
N TYR A 79 9.12 -2.59 8.44
CA TYR A 79 8.06 -1.76 9.02
C TYR A 79 6.69 -1.96 8.37
N GLY A 80 6.62 -2.62 7.23
CA GLY A 80 5.37 -2.98 6.59
C GLY A 80 4.74 -4.28 7.10
N ARG A 81 5.46 -5.08 7.89
CA ARG A 81 4.98 -6.39 8.34
C ARG A 81 3.75 -6.31 9.23
N THR A 82 3.80 -5.48 10.26
CA THR A 82 2.68 -5.36 11.20
C THR A 82 1.40 -4.85 10.54
N PRO A 83 1.43 -3.76 9.73
CA PRO A 83 0.25 -3.34 8.99
C PRO A 83 -0.29 -4.39 8.04
N VAL A 84 0.56 -5.11 7.33
CA VAL A 84 0.14 -6.17 6.39
C VAL A 84 -0.51 -7.33 7.14
N GLN A 85 0.08 -7.79 8.24
CA GLN A 85 -0.50 -8.84 9.06
C GLN A 85 -1.89 -8.45 9.57
N LYS A 86 -2.03 -7.24 10.08
CA LYS A 86 -3.31 -6.75 10.60
C LYS A 86 -4.37 -6.65 9.50
N PHE A 87 -3.99 -6.14 8.36
CA PHE A 87 -4.88 -6.06 7.20
C PHE A 87 -5.37 -7.46 6.78
N CYS A 88 -4.46 -8.43 6.72
CA CYS A 88 -4.81 -9.79 6.32
C CYS A 88 -5.65 -10.51 7.37
N GLU A 89 -5.41 -10.29 8.65
CA GLU A 89 -6.27 -10.82 9.72
C GLU A 89 -7.70 -10.33 9.62
N LEU A 90 -7.88 -9.04 9.31
CA LEU A 90 -9.20 -8.42 9.24
C LEU A 90 -9.95 -8.72 7.94
N THR A 91 -9.24 -8.99 6.86
CA THR A 91 -9.85 -9.13 5.53
C THR A 91 -9.84 -10.56 5.00
N GLY A 92 -8.95 -11.42 5.50
CA GLY A 92 -8.73 -12.76 4.96
C GLY A 92 -7.79 -12.81 3.77
N ALA A 93 -7.15 -11.70 3.39
CA ALA A 93 -6.14 -11.67 2.34
C ALA A 93 -4.89 -12.46 2.71
N VAL A 94 -4.10 -12.85 1.73
CA VAL A 94 -2.92 -13.70 1.91
C VAL A 94 -1.67 -12.82 2.05
N PRO A 95 -0.96 -12.86 3.20
CA PRO A 95 0.24 -12.05 3.39
C PRO A 95 1.49 -12.72 2.82
N TYR A 96 2.37 -11.93 2.21
CA TYR A 96 3.71 -12.32 1.80
C TYR A 96 4.69 -11.36 2.46
N LEU A 97 5.23 -11.76 3.61
CA LEU A 97 6.10 -10.93 4.43
C LEU A 97 7.56 -11.32 4.23
N GLY A 98 8.43 -10.30 4.17
CA GLY A 98 9.84 -10.49 3.94
C GLY A 98 10.18 -10.70 2.48
N ARG A 99 11.27 -11.42 2.20
CA ARG A 99 11.72 -11.66 0.83
C ARG A 99 10.70 -12.46 0.02
N PHE A 100 10.30 -11.90 -1.10
CA PHE A 100 9.40 -12.59 -2.03
C PHE A 100 10.16 -13.70 -2.77
N THR A 101 9.64 -14.92 -2.68
CA THR A 101 10.23 -16.06 -3.39
C THR A 101 9.88 -15.98 -4.86
N SER A 102 10.90 -15.94 -5.72
CA SER A 102 10.71 -15.92 -7.16
C SER A 102 9.91 -17.16 -7.62
N GLY A 103 8.90 -16.94 -8.44
CA GLY A 103 8.03 -17.99 -8.94
C GLY A 103 6.78 -18.25 -8.12
N THR A 104 6.58 -17.58 -6.99
CA THR A 104 5.41 -17.79 -6.13
C THR A 104 4.08 -17.58 -6.88
N PHE A 105 4.01 -16.61 -7.80
CA PHE A 105 2.81 -16.35 -8.60
C PHE A 105 2.84 -17.00 -9.98
N THR A 106 3.95 -17.57 -10.41
CA THR A 106 4.14 -18.04 -11.78
C THR A 106 4.47 -19.52 -11.91
N ASN A 107 5.08 -20.13 -10.89
CA ASN A 107 5.52 -21.52 -10.94
C ASN A 107 4.61 -22.44 -10.12
N PRO A 108 3.71 -23.22 -10.75
CA PRO A 108 2.78 -24.09 -10.03
C PRO A 108 3.43 -25.25 -9.29
N LEU A 109 4.71 -25.50 -9.52
CA LEU A 109 5.45 -26.56 -8.83
C LEU A 109 5.95 -26.14 -7.44
N LEU A 110 5.95 -24.83 -7.13
CA LEU A 110 6.37 -24.37 -5.81
C LEU A 110 5.29 -24.64 -4.76
N PRO A 111 5.68 -25.07 -3.53
CA PRO A 111 4.71 -25.26 -2.44
C PRO A 111 3.98 -23.99 -2.06
N SER A 112 4.60 -22.82 -2.26
CA SER A 112 4.03 -21.49 -1.96
C SER A 112 3.25 -20.91 -3.14
N TYR A 113 3.06 -21.67 -4.23
CA TYR A 113 2.35 -21.16 -5.42
C TYR A 113 0.96 -20.65 -5.06
N PHE A 114 0.67 -19.46 -5.55
CA PHE A 114 -0.63 -18.82 -5.38
C PHE A 114 -0.87 -17.90 -6.57
N GLU A 115 -2.06 -17.96 -7.12
CA GLU A 115 -2.46 -17.13 -8.26
C GLU A 115 -3.45 -16.07 -7.78
N PRO A 116 -2.98 -14.84 -7.47
CA PRO A 116 -3.86 -13.81 -6.94
C PRO A 116 -4.70 -13.17 -8.05
N ILE A 117 -5.90 -12.71 -7.68
CA ILE A 117 -6.72 -11.88 -8.56
C ILE A 117 -6.37 -10.39 -8.44
N ALA A 118 -5.73 -10.02 -7.34
CA ALA A 118 -5.21 -8.67 -7.11
C ALA A 118 -4.01 -8.73 -6.18
N LEU A 119 -3.08 -7.81 -6.35
CA LEU A 119 -1.89 -7.69 -5.53
C LEU A 119 -1.82 -6.30 -4.91
N VAL A 120 -1.62 -6.24 -3.59
CA VAL A 120 -1.33 -5.02 -2.86
C VAL A 120 0.13 -5.03 -2.45
N VAL A 121 0.89 -4.01 -2.82
CA VAL A 121 2.30 -3.87 -2.42
C VAL A 121 2.48 -2.61 -1.58
N THR A 122 3.33 -2.70 -0.56
CA THR A 122 3.61 -1.55 0.31
C THR A 122 4.68 -0.64 -0.29
N ASP A 123 5.64 -1.19 -1.03
CA ASP A 123 6.69 -0.44 -1.71
C ASP A 123 7.01 -1.10 -3.05
N PRO A 124 6.55 -0.55 -4.18
CA PRO A 124 6.77 -1.17 -5.48
C PRO A 124 8.23 -1.36 -5.87
N LEU A 125 9.14 -0.52 -5.35
CA LEU A 125 10.58 -0.66 -5.63
C LEU A 125 11.17 -1.83 -4.88
N ALA A 126 10.85 -1.99 -3.60
CA ALA A 126 11.34 -3.10 -2.78
C ALA A 126 10.68 -4.43 -3.17
N ASP A 127 9.40 -4.38 -3.55
CA ASP A 127 8.59 -5.55 -3.89
C ASP A 127 8.46 -5.76 -5.40
N ARG A 128 9.44 -5.30 -6.16
CA ARG A 128 9.41 -5.32 -7.63
C ARG A 128 9.17 -6.71 -8.22
N GLN A 129 9.77 -7.74 -7.62
CA GLN A 129 9.59 -9.11 -8.10
C GLN A 129 8.13 -9.55 -8.04
N ALA A 130 7.42 -9.24 -6.96
CA ALA A 130 6.00 -9.54 -6.82
C ALA A 130 5.16 -8.82 -7.87
N VAL A 131 5.48 -7.55 -8.15
CA VAL A 131 4.78 -6.75 -9.17
C VAL A 131 5.00 -7.34 -10.56
N ASP A 132 6.23 -7.68 -10.89
CA ASP A 132 6.58 -8.25 -12.19
C ASP A 132 5.87 -9.60 -12.43
N GLU A 133 5.80 -10.45 -11.41
CA GLU A 133 5.11 -11.74 -11.52
C GLU A 133 3.58 -11.62 -11.56
N ALA A 134 3.02 -10.58 -10.95
CA ALA A 134 1.58 -10.34 -10.96
C ALA A 134 1.06 -9.77 -12.28
N MET A 135 1.94 -9.23 -13.10
CA MET A 135 1.60 -8.72 -14.43
C MET A 135 1.53 -9.88 -15.48
#